data_cbbee8333fee8b091bb8a3f45d20d340
#
_entry.id   cbbee8333fee8b091bb8a3f45d20d340
#
_cell.length_a   1.000
_cell.length_b   1.000
_cell.length_c   1.000
_cell.angle_alpha   90.00
_cell.angle_beta   90.00
_cell.angle_gamma   90.00
#
_symmetry.space_group_name_H-M   'P 1'
#
loop_
_entity.id
_entity.type
_entity.pdbx_description
1 polymer ?
#
loop_
_entity_poly.entity_id
_entity_poly.type
_entity_poly.pdbx_seq_one_letter_code
_entity_poly.pdbx_strand_id
1 'polypeptide(L)'
;MVIEGVVMRKIIYLVLIFNSVLFLSQIRAKIIAIKDGDTVVALLENKQQETLRLAEVDCPENSQPFGKSAKQFTSSQVFGRPIIFYRINKDRYRRTIAKIFYENEKYLSAEIIKAGFGWWYYKASKNIQLKEYENSARKKKLGLWKDKNAISPWEFRKVKNTHQKIKPITGKR
;
A
#
# COMPACT_ATOMS: atom_id res chain seq x y z
N MET A 1 -9.50 -8.10 -53.50
CA MET A 1 -10.45 -8.83 -52.63
C MET A 1 -9.78 -9.83 -51.69
N VAL A 2 -8.79 -10.66 -52.11
CA VAL A 2 -8.14 -11.64 -51.22
C VAL A 2 -7.16 -10.97 -50.23
N ILE A 3 -6.46 -9.91 -50.61
CA ILE A 3 -5.45 -9.20 -49.79
C ILE A 3 -6.10 -8.47 -48.61
N GLU A 4 -7.28 -7.89 -48.80
CA GLU A 4 -8.01 -7.16 -47.72
C GLU A 4 -8.47 -8.10 -46.60
N GLY A 5 -8.88 -9.32 -46.94
CA GLY A 5 -9.26 -10.32 -45.93
C GLY A 5 -8.09 -10.77 -45.03
N VAL A 6 -6.89 -10.90 -45.61
CA VAL A 6 -5.69 -11.30 -44.86
C VAL A 6 -5.21 -10.16 -43.92
N VAL A 7 -5.25 -8.91 -44.38
CA VAL A 7 -4.91 -7.76 -43.58
C VAL A 7 -5.89 -7.57 -42.43
N MET A 8 -7.18 -7.67 -42.68
CA MET A 8 -8.23 -7.56 -41.68
C MET A 8 -8.14 -8.66 -40.61
N ARG A 9 -7.86 -9.90 -40.97
CA ARG A 9 -7.59 -10.99 -40.01
C ARG A 9 -6.40 -10.72 -39.16
N LYS A 10 -5.27 -10.22 -39.68
CA LYS A 10 -4.07 -9.85 -38.92
C LYS A 10 -4.36 -8.72 -37.93
N ILE A 11 -5.14 -7.72 -38.31
CA ILE A 11 -5.55 -6.61 -37.41
C ILE A 11 -6.43 -7.14 -36.28
N ILE A 12 -7.38 -8.04 -36.56
CA ILE A 12 -8.25 -8.67 -35.55
C ILE A 12 -7.39 -9.46 -34.51
N TYR A 13 -6.43 -10.26 -34.98
CA TYR A 13 -5.52 -10.99 -34.09
C TYR A 13 -4.64 -10.06 -33.26
N LEU A 14 -4.15 -8.97 -33.84
CA LEU A 14 -3.36 -7.95 -33.12
C LEU A 14 -4.18 -7.27 -32.02
N VAL A 15 -5.43 -6.94 -32.30
CA VAL A 15 -6.35 -6.34 -31.32
C VAL A 15 -6.71 -7.34 -30.22
N LEU A 16 -6.93 -8.61 -30.54
CA LEU A 16 -7.20 -9.66 -29.55
C LEU A 16 -5.98 -9.93 -28.65
N ILE A 17 -4.77 -9.96 -29.22
CA ILE A 17 -3.52 -10.12 -28.45
C ILE A 17 -3.27 -8.89 -27.57
N PHE A 18 -3.52 -7.68 -28.06
CA PHE A 18 -3.33 -6.44 -27.30
C PHE A 18 -4.28 -6.33 -26.10
N ASN A 19 -5.53 -6.81 -26.24
CA ASN A 19 -6.47 -6.86 -25.11
C ASN A 19 -6.11 -7.92 -24.07
N SER A 20 -5.39 -8.99 -24.41
CA SER A 20 -5.00 -10.03 -23.45
C SER A 20 -3.82 -9.62 -22.54
N VAL A 21 -3.04 -8.61 -22.90
CA VAL A 21 -1.86 -8.15 -22.14
C VAL A 21 -2.23 -7.19 -20.99
N LEU A 22 -3.44 -6.64 -20.98
CA LEU A 22 -3.87 -5.65 -19.97
C LEU A 22 -4.56 -6.25 -18.73
N PHE A 23 -4.65 -7.57 -18.59
CA PHE A 23 -5.10 -8.18 -17.35
C PHE A 23 -4.00 -8.16 -16.28
N LEU A 24 -3.77 -7.00 -15.67
CA LEU A 24 -3.30 -6.94 -14.29
C LEU A 24 -4.29 -7.77 -13.48
N SER A 25 -3.86 -8.98 -13.09
CA SER A 25 -4.73 -9.96 -12.44
C SER A 25 -5.36 -9.34 -11.19
N GLN A 26 -6.61 -8.96 -11.30
CA GLN A 26 -7.46 -8.53 -10.20
C GLN A 26 -7.67 -9.71 -9.25
N ILE A 27 -7.28 -9.56 -7.99
CA ILE A 27 -7.39 -10.63 -7.02
C ILE A 27 -8.40 -10.22 -5.96
N ARG A 28 -9.40 -11.08 -5.75
CA ARG A 28 -10.39 -10.93 -4.67
C ARG A 28 -9.89 -11.62 -3.41
N ALA A 29 -10.10 -10.96 -2.27
CA ALA A 29 -9.73 -11.50 -0.98
C ALA A 29 -10.56 -10.87 0.15
N LYS A 30 -10.45 -11.43 1.36
CA LYS A 30 -11.00 -10.83 2.58
C LYS A 30 -9.87 -10.48 3.52
N ILE A 31 -9.89 -9.30 4.13
CA ILE A 31 -8.89 -8.93 5.14
C ILE A 31 -9.21 -9.60 6.46
N ILE A 32 -8.27 -10.40 6.96
CA ILE A 32 -8.43 -11.19 8.19
C ILE A 32 -7.55 -10.73 9.35
N ALA A 33 -6.53 -9.89 9.06
CA ALA A 33 -5.72 -9.28 10.11
C ALA A 33 -5.10 -7.96 9.65
N ILE A 34 -4.83 -7.07 10.61
CA ILE A 34 -4.12 -5.81 10.41
C ILE A 34 -2.83 -5.88 11.26
N LYS A 35 -1.67 -5.86 10.61
CA LYS A 35 -0.37 -5.88 11.31
C LYS A 35 0.02 -4.49 11.82
N ASP A 36 -0.07 -3.50 10.94
CA ASP A 36 0.17 -2.09 11.22
C ASP A 36 -0.66 -1.20 10.26
N GLY A 37 -0.40 0.10 10.24
CA GLY A 37 -1.19 1.05 9.43
C GLY A 37 -1.17 0.78 7.92
N ASP A 38 -0.17 0.10 7.41
CA ASP A 38 0.01 -0.15 5.97
C ASP A 38 0.34 -1.61 5.62
N THR A 39 0.17 -2.52 6.57
CA THR A 39 0.40 -3.95 6.36
C THR A 39 -0.77 -4.77 6.88
N VAL A 40 -1.38 -5.53 6.00
CA VAL A 40 -2.58 -6.33 6.27
C VAL A 40 -2.37 -7.78 5.86
N VAL A 41 -3.22 -8.70 6.35
CA VAL A 41 -3.27 -10.09 5.90
C VAL A 41 -4.57 -10.34 5.17
N ALA A 42 -4.46 -10.76 3.93
CA ALA A 42 -5.56 -11.13 3.07
C ALA A 42 -5.75 -12.66 3.02
N LEU A 43 -6.98 -13.11 3.10
CA LEU A 43 -7.40 -14.50 2.85
C LEU A 43 -7.94 -14.58 1.43
N LEU A 44 -7.27 -15.34 0.59
CA LEU A 44 -7.63 -15.58 -0.81
C LEU A 44 -8.77 -16.62 -0.90
N GLU A 45 -9.44 -16.69 -2.05
CA GLU A 45 -10.51 -17.66 -2.32
C GLU A 45 -10.04 -19.12 -2.15
N ASN A 46 -8.78 -19.41 -2.50
CA ASN A 46 -8.15 -20.72 -2.30
C ASN A 46 -7.70 -21.00 -0.84
N LYS A 47 -8.17 -20.22 0.12
CA LYS A 47 -7.85 -20.28 1.56
C LYS A 47 -6.38 -19.98 1.92
N GLN A 48 -5.55 -19.58 0.98
CA GLN A 48 -4.19 -19.11 1.28
C GLN A 48 -4.22 -17.74 1.91
N GLN A 49 -3.30 -17.49 2.84
CA GLN A 49 -3.09 -16.19 3.46
C GLN A 49 -1.91 -15.48 2.80
N GLU A 50 -2.08 -14.20 2.50
CA GLU A 50 -1.03 -13.38 1.92
C GLU A 50 -0.85 -12.09 2.72
N THR A 51 0.40 -11.78 3.09
CA THR A 51 0.72 -10.50 3.74
C THR A 51 0.92 -9.43 2.65
N LEU A 52 0.05 -8.43 2.67
CA LEU A 52 0.07 -7.32 1.73
C LEU A 52 0.62 -6.06 2.42
N ARG A 53 1.63 -5.43 1.81
CA ARG A 53 2.13 -4.09 2.13
C ARG A 53 1.49 -3.11 1.17
N LEU A 54 0.79 -2.13 1.68
CA LEU A 54 0.14 -1.10 0.87
C LEU A 54 1.18 -0.34 0.04
N ALA A 55 0.92 -0.21 -1.26
CA ALA A 55 1.73 0.59 -2.15
C ALA A 55 1.57 2.09 -1.89
N GLU A 56 2.57 2.88 -2.19
CA GLU A 56 2.53 4.35 -2.29
C GLU A 56 2.27 5.12 -0.98
N VAL A 57 2.09 4.42 0.15
CA VAL A 57 1.92 5.01 1.49
C VAL A 57 2.94 4.41 2.46
N ASP A 58 3.38 5.19 3.45
CA ASP A 58 4.19 4.72 4.58
C ASP A 58 3.56 5.25 5.87
N CYS A 59 3.08 4.34 6.71
CA CYS A 59 2.41 4.69 7.97
C CYS A 59 3.39 4.69 9.14
N PRO A 60 3.11 5.42 10.22
CA PRO A 60 3.88 5.34 11.44
C PRO A 60 3.99 3.89 11.92
N GLU A 61 5.18 3.51 12.37
CA GLU A 61 5.44 2.23 13.00
C GLU A 61 4.57 2.06 14.27
N ASN A 62 4.23 0.84 14.67
CA ASN A 62 3.42 0.60 15.87
C ASN A 62 4.01 1.24 17.15
N SER A 63 5.34 1.39 17.23
CA SER A 63 6.05 2.04 18.34
C SER A 63 6.25 3.55 18.16
N GLN A 64 5.81 4.10 17.03
CA GLN A 64 5.90 5.53 16.72
C GLN A 64 4.62 6.24 17.17
N PRO A 65 4.67 7.53 17.53
CA PRO A 65 3.46 8.32 17.73
C PRO A 65 2.49 8.16 16.54
N PHE A 66 1.20 8.03 16.81
CA PHE A 66 0.12 7.77 15.84
C PHE A 66 0.16 6.39 15.14
N GLY A 67 1.11 5.51 15.43
CA GLY A 67 1.16 4.17 14.80
C GLY A 67 -0.07 3.34 15.14
N LYS A 68 -0.50 3.34 16.41
CA LYS A 68 -1.74 2.65 16.84
C LYS A 68 -2.98 3.26 16.18
N SER A 69 -3.05 4.58 16.03
CA SER A 69 -4.17 5.27 15.37
C SER A 69 -4.22 4.96 13.88
N ALA A 70 -3.08 4.90 13.18
CA ALA A 70 -2.99 4.48 11.79
C ALA A 70 -3.48 3.05 11.60
N LYS A 71 -3.04 2.11 12.46
CA LYS A 71 -3.51 0.72 12.46
C LYS A 71 -5.03 0.64 12.70
N GLN A 72 -5.56 1.39 13.66
CA GLN A 72 -6.98 1.42 13.95
C GLN A 72 -7.80 1.98 12.78
N PHE A 73 -7.32 3.04 12.13
CA PHE A 73 -7.95 3.58 10.94
C PHE A 73 -8.00 2.54 9.83
N THR A 74 -6.88 1.91 9.48
CA THR A 74 -6.85 0.85 8.46
C THR A 74 -7.81 -0.29 8.81
N SER A 75 -7.85 -0.69 10.09
CA SER A 75 -8.78 -1.71 10.58
C SER A 75 -10.24 -1.32 10.35
N SER A 76 -10.63 -0.10 10.67
CA SER A 76 -12.00 0.39 10.47
C SER A 76 -12.42 0.41 9.00
N GLN A 77 -11.45 0.57 8.08
CA GLN A 77 -11.72 0.61 6.66
C GLN A 77 -11.92 -0.78 6.05
N VAL A 78 -11.07 -1.76 6.39
CA VAL A 78 -10.99 -3.01 5.61
C VAL A 78 -11.03 -4.30 6.44
N PHE A 79 -10.95 -4.28 7.78
CA PHE A 79 -10.95 -5.51 8.56
C PHE A 79 -12.28 -6.27 8.41
N GLY A 80 -12.19 -7.55 8.08
CA GLY A 80 -13.35 -8.42 7.87
C GLY A 80 -14.09 -8.18 6.55
N ARG A 81 -13.65 -7.22 5.72
CA ARG A 81 -14.32 -6.84 4.47
C ARG A 81 -13.71 -7.51 3.24
N PRO A 82 -14.50 -7.70 2.18
CA PRO A 82 -13.98 -8.07 0.87
C PRO A 82 -13.18 -6.90 0.28
N ILE A 83 -12.10 -7.25 -0.38
CA ILE A 83 -11.24 -6.30 -1.10
C ILE A 83 -10.88 -6.84 -2.48
N ILE A 84 -10.43 -5.94 -3.33
CA ILE A 84 -9.77 -6.23 -4.58
C ILE A 84 -8.35 -5.71 -4.46
N PHE A 85 -7.35 -6.48 -4.89
CA PHE A 85 -6.00 -5.98 -4.91
C PHE A 85 -5.23 -6.37 -6.17
N TYR A 86 -4.24 -5.57 -6.49
CA TYR A 86 -3.32 -5.77 -7.60
C TYR A 86 -1.90 -5.89 -7.04
N ARG A 87 -1.23 -7.02 -7.33
CA ARG A 87 0.18 -7.22 -6.96
C ARG A 87 1.07 -6.34 -7.83
N ILE A 88 2.06 -5.69 -7.22
CA ILE A 88 3.08 -4.90 -7.92
C ILE A 88 4.39 -5.70 -7.95
N ASN A 89 4.93 -6.00 -6.75
CA ASN A 89 6.16 -6.76 -6.57
C ASN A 89 6.22 -7.34 -5.14
N LYS A 90 7.35 -7.92 -4.74
CA LYS A 90 7.63 -8.31 -3.36
C LYS A 90 8.76 -7.45 -2.78
N ASP A 91 8.64 -7.12 -1.50
CA ASP A 91 9.72 -6.44 -0.80
C ASP A 91 10.76 -7.44 -0.26
N ARG A 92 11.85 -6.91 0.33
CA ARG A 92 12.93 -7.72 0.93
C ARG A 92 12.49 -8.62 2.08
N TYR A 93 11.33 -8.35 2.67
CA TYR A 93 10.73 -9.17 3.74
C TYR A 93 9.70 -10.16 3.20
N ARG A 94 9.65 -10.36 1.87
CA ARG A 94 8.74 -11.25 1.16
C ARG A 94 7.26 -10.88 1.28
N ARG A 95 6.93 -9.64 1.71
CA ARG A 95 5.56 -9.13 1.66
C ARG A 95 5.24 -8.73 0.23
N THR A 96 4.01 -8.99 -0.20
CA THR A 96 3.53 -8.49 -1.50
C THR A 96 3.17 -7.02 -1.40
N ILE A 97 3.84 -6.17 -2.17
CA ILE A 97 3.44 -4.79 -2.35
C ILE A 97 2.23 -4.76 -3.27
N ALA A 98 1.13 -4.16 -2.82
CA ALA A 98 -0.13 -4.19 -3.53
C ALA A 98 -0.91 -2.86 -3.45
N LYS A 99 -1.66 -2.58 -4.51
CA LYS A 99 -2.75 -1.59 -4.50
C LYS A 99 -4.02 -2.29 -4.05
N ILE A 100 -4.65 -1.79 -2.98
CA ILE A 100 -5.86 -2.38 -2.40
C ILE A 100 -7.03 -1.43 -2.60
N PHE A 101 -8.13 -1.98 -3.10
CA PHE A 101 -9.40 -1.27 -3.33
C PHE A 101 -10.53 -1.97 -2.58
N TYR A 102 -11.47 -1.20 -2.05
CA TYR A 102 -12.64 -1.68 -1.31
C TYR A 102 -13.82 -0.73 -1.53
N GLU A 103 -15.02 -1.14 -1.25
CA GLU A 103 -16.25 -0.31 -1.33
C GLU A 103 -16.21 0.74 -2.45
N ASN A 104 -16.84 0.49 -3.57
CA ASN A 104 -16.91 1.44 -4.69
C ASN A 104 -15.55 1.99 -5.13
N GLU A 105 -14.56 1.11 -5.25
CA GLU A 105 -13.22 1.42 -5.77
C GLU A 105 -12.41 2.43 -4.91
N LYS A 106 -12.71 2.57 -3.63
CA LYS A 106 -11.87 3.38 -2.73
C LYS A 106 -10.46 2.82 -2.65
N TYR A 107 -9.47 3.60 -2.99
CA TYR A 107 -8.06 3.22 -2.88
C TYR A 107 -7.58 3.40 -1.44
N LEU A 108 -7.27 2.30 -0.75
CA LEU A 108 -6.96 2.31 0.69
C LEU A 108 -5.80 3.23 1.06
N SER A 109 -4.71 3.25 0.27
CA SER A 109 -3.58 4.15 0.51
C SER A 109 -3.98 5.62 0.43
N ALA A 110 -4.85 5.97 -0.52
CA ALA A 110 -5.36 7.32 -0.65
C ALA A 110 -6.21 7.73 0.57
N GLU A 111 -7.07 6.84 1.05
CA GLU A 111 -7.92 7.12 2.21
C GLU A 111 -7.10 7.30 3.50
N ILE A 112 -6.06 6.49 3.71
CA ILE A 112 -5.12 6.64 4.82
C ILE A 112 -4.42 8.02 4.77
N ILE A 113 -3.93 8.43 3.59
CA ILE A 113 -3.25 9.72 3.40
C ILE A 113 -4.23 10.89 3.62
N LYS A 114 -5.43 10.83 3.05
CA LYS A 114 -6.48 11.86 3.22
C LYS A 114 -6.87 12.05 4.69
N ALA A 115 -6.94 10.96 5.45
CA ALA A 115 -7.25 11.00 6.87
C ALA A 115 -6.06 11.44 7.75
N GLY A 116 -4.88 11.60 7.18
CA GLY A 116 -3.67 12.02 7.87
C GLY A 116 -3.04 10.92 8.74
N PHE A 117 -3.15 9.65 8.35
CA PHE A 117 -2.55 8.53 9.07
C PHE A 117 -1.38 7.86 8.33
N GLY A 118 -0.95 8.43 7.20
CA GLY A 118 0.20 7.98 6.44
C GLY A 118 0.84 9.10 5.63
N TRP A 119 2.11 8.93 5.31
CA TRP A 119 2.86 9.78 4.38
C TRP A 119 2.72 9.23 2.96
N TRP A 120 2.62 10.11 1.97
CA TRP A 120 2.88 9.73 0.60
C TRP A 120 4.33 9.26 0.46
N TYR A 121 4.52 8.00 0.07
CA TYR A 121 5.86 7.43 -0.09
C TYR A 121 6.44 7.76 -1.45
N TYR A 122 6.92 9.00 -1.62
CA TYR A 122 7.43 9.56 -2.87
C TYR A 122 8.55 8.74 -3.52
N LYS A 123 9.33 7.96 -2.75
CA LYS A 123 10.41 7.11 -3.26
C LYS A 123 9.90 5.94 -4.11
N ALA A 124 8.68 5.53 -3.91
CA ALA A 124 8.04 4.41 -4.62
C ALA A 124 6.76 4.82 -5.35
N SER A 125 6.42 6.10 -5.38
CA SER A 125 5.22 6.60 -6.04
C SER A 125 5.48 7.86 -6.84
N LYS A 126 4.94 7.89 -8.05
CA LYS A 126 4.88 9.10 -8.90
C LYS A 126 3.47 9.70 -8.93
N ASN A 127 2.55 9.20 -8.12
CA ASN A 127 1.16 9.65 -8.10
C ASN A 127 1.04 10.99 -7.36
N ILE A 128 1.02 12.07 -8.13
CA ILE A 128 0.93 13.44 -7.60
C ILE A 128 -0.37 13.68 -6.82
N GLN A 129 -1.45 13.00 -7.17
CA GLN A 129 -2.72 13.13 -6.44
C GLN A 129 -2.58 12.74 -4.97
N LEU A 130 -1.76 11.73 -4.65
CA LEU A 130 -1.49 11.34 -3.25
C LEU A 130 -0.70 12.42 -2.50
N LYS A 131 0.21 13.12 -3.17
CA LYS A 131 0.90 14.29 -2.61
C LYS A 131 -0.08 15.42 -2.27
N GLU A 132 -1.04 15.68 -3.16
CA GLU A 132 -2.07 16.70 -2.92
C GLU A 132 -2.97 16.33 -1.73
N TYR A 133 -3.34 15.05 -1.59
CA TYR A 133 -4.08 14.58 -0.42
C TYR A 133 -3.28 14.75 0.87
N GLU A 134 -1.98 14.44 0.88
CA GLU A 134 -1.11 14.69 2.02
C GLU A 134 -1.06 16.18 2.37
N ASN A 135 -0.83 17.06 1.39
CA ASN A 135 -0.80 18.50 1.59
C ASN A 135 -2.13 19.03 2.18
N SER A 136 -3.26 18.52 1.70
CA SER A 136 -4.57 18.85 2.24
C SER A 136 -4.73 18.39 3.69
N ALA A 137 -4.31 17.16 4.00
CA ALA A 137 -4.37 16.62 5.36
C ALA A 137 -3.49 17.43 6.34
N ARG A 138 -2.29 17.83 5.90
CA ARG A 138 -1.37 18.70 6.65
C ARG A 138 -1.99 20.07 6.94
N LYS A 139 -2.53 20.73 5.91
CA LYS A 139 -3.19 22.04 6.05
C LYS A 139 -4.36 22.01 7.03
N LYS A 140 -5.13 20.91 7.00
CA LYS A 140 -6.27 20.67 7.90
C LYS A 140 -5.88 20.11 9.27
N LYS A 141 -4.59 19.84 9.52
CA LYS A 141 -4.05 19.23 10.75
C LYS A 141 -4.76 17.92 11.12
N LEU A 142 -5.01 17.05 10.13
CA LEU A 142 -5.68 15.76 10.37
C LEU A 142 -4.70 14.71 10.91
N GLY A 143 -5.22 13.79 11.72
CA GLY A 143 -4.46 12.65 12.22
C GLY A 143 -3.14 13.03 12.85
N LEU A 144 -2.04 12.47 12.31
CA LEU A 144 -0.66 12.72 12.76
C LEU A 144 -0.19 14.17 12.53
N TRP A 145 -0.84 14.92 11.62
CA TRP A 145 -0.51 16.31 11.30
C TRP A 145 -0.97 17.32 12.37
N LYS A 146 -1.62 16.85 13.46
CA LYS A 146 -1.83 17.62 14.68
C LYS A 146 -0.51 17.90 15.40
N ASP A 147 0.44 16.98 15.26
CA ASP A 147 1.79 17.14 15.79
C ASP A 147 2.67 17.90 14.78
N LYS A 148 3.16 19.08 15.18
CA LYS A 148 4.05 19.90 14.35
C LYS A 148 5.42 19.23 14.12
N ASN A 149 5.80 18.28 14.98
CA ASN A 149 7.06 17.55 14.95
C ASN A 149 6.90 16.13 14.43
N ALA A 150 5.83 15.84 13.70
CA ALA A 150 5.60 14.51 13.12
C ALA A 150 6.79 14.07 12.27
N ILE A 151 7.42 12.96 12.67
CA ILE A 151 8.59 12.37 11.99
C ILE A 151 8.10 11.31 11.01
N SER A 152 8.68 11.29 9.80
CA SER A 152 8.33 10.26 8.82
C SER A 152 8.79 8.86 9.27
N PRO A 153 8.08 7.78 8.86
CA PRO A 153 8.47 6.42 9.26
C PRO A 153 9.88 6.04 8.82
N TRP A 154 10.34 6.49 7.66
CA TRP A 154 11.70 6.22 7.19
C TRP A 154 12.78 6.94 8.00
N GLU A 155 12.50 8.12 8.54
CA GLU A 155 13.40 8.83 9.46
C GLU A 155 13.39 8.15 10.82
N PHE A 156 12.23 7.81 11.36
CA PHE A 156 12.10 7.08 12.60
C PHE A 156 12.88 5.76 12.60
N ARG A 157 12.80 4.98 11.51
CA ARG A 157 13.59 3.74 11.33
C ARG A 157 15.09 4.01 11.32
N LYS A 158 15.56 5.12 10.74
CA LYS A 158 16.99 5.48 10.76
C LYS A 158 17.48 5.73 12.18
N VAL A 159 16.77 6.56 12.94
CA VAL A 159 17.11 6.89 14.34
C VAL A 159 17.14 5.61 15.19
N LYS A 160 16.12 4.76 15.09
CA LYS A 160 16.05 3.50 15.82
C LYS A 160 17.23 2.56 15.51
N ASN A 161 17.60 2.42 14.26
CA ASN A 161 18.72 1.58 13.83
C ASN A 161 20.07 2.11 14.34
N THR A 162 20.24 3.43 14.40
CA THR A 162 21.45 4.07 14.95
C THR A 162 21.58 3.77 16.44
N HIS A 163 20.51 3.90 17.21
CA HIS A 163 20.52 3.59 18.65
C HIS A 163 20.78 2.11 18.95
N GLN A 164 20.32 1.19 18.09
CA GLN A 164 20.61 -0.24 18.24
C GLN A 164 22.08 -0.59 17.97
N LYS A 165 22.75 0.13 17.07
CA LYS A 165 24.19 -0.06 16.78
C LYS A 165 25.11 0.48 17.87
N ILE A 166 24.65 1.44 18.66
CA ILE A 166 25.44 2.12 19.72
C ILE A 166 25.32 1.40 21.09
N LYS A 167 24.37 0.46 21.26
CA LYS A 167 24.32 -0.33 22.51
C LYS A 167 25.58 -1.18 22.61
N PRO A 168 26.42 -0.98 23.67
CA PRO A 168 27.62 -1.80 23.87
C PRO A 168 27.18 -3.26 24.04
N ILE A 169 27.97 -4.17 23.46
CA ILE A 169 27.92 -5.58 23.74
C ILE A 169 28.34 -5.74 25.21
N THR A 170 27.41 -5.66 26.13
CA THR A 170 27.66 -6.06 27.52
C THR A 170 27.92 -7.55 27.50
N GLY A 171 29.20 -7.87 27.61
CA GLY A 171 29.71 -9.24 27.66
C GLY A 171 29.01 -10.03 28.75
N LYS A 172 28.58 -11.22 28.41
CA LYS A 172 28.33 -12.27 29.38
C LYS A 172 29.65 -12.60 30.06
N ARG A 173 29.73 -12.35 31.37
CA ARG A 173 30.63 -13.07 32.25
C ARG A 173 29.94 -14.35 32.66
#